data_f1e8d8cbb81fe3f305b1260195a9db8c
#
_entry.id   f1e8d8cbb81fe3f305b1260195a9db8c
#
_cell.length_a   1.000
_cell.length_b   1.000
_cell.length_c   1.000
_cell.angle_alpha   90.00
_cell.angle_beta   90.00
_cell.angle_gamma   90.00
#
_symmetry.space_group_name_H-M   'P 1'
#
loop_
_entity.id
_entity.type
_entity.pdbx_description
1 polymer ?
#
loop_
_entity_poly.entity_id
_entity_poly.type
_entity_poly.pdbx_seq_one_letter_code
_entity_poly.pdbx_strand_id
1 'polypeptide(L)'
;MKAEAVAKPHAYHGEGVIWADDWGGGHPALRYVDMLAGDVLELQPGGDVTRFHVGDVAAALRPRAGGGAIVATERGFALTRSVDFADLEHTADLWPSTHEPRTRFNDGGCAPDGSFYM
;
A
#
# COMPACT_ATOMS: atom_id res chain seq x y z
N MET A 1 -3.62 -27.78 -9.62
CA MET A 1 -3.52 -26.32 -9.94
C MET A 1 -2.04 -26.01 -10.12
N LYS A 2 -1.67 -25.24 -11.11
CA LYS A 2 -0.30 -24.79 -11.38
C LYS A 2 -0.27 -23.26 -11.30
N ALA A 3 0.64 -22.70 -10.48
CA ALA A 3 0.86 -21.28 -10.44
C ALA A 3 1.74 -20.85 -11.61
N GLU A 4 1.42 -19.70 -12.20
CA GLU A 4 2.20 -19.08 -13.28
C GLU A 4 2.62 -17.69 -12.86
N ALA A 5 3.86 -17.31 -13.19
CA ALA A 5 4.35 -15.96 -12.93
C ALA A 5 3.73 -14.98 -13.93
N VAL A 6 3.08 -13.94 -13.45
CA VAL A 6 2.47 -12.89 -14.30
C VAL A 6 3.46 -11.77 -14.63
N ALA A 7 4.56 -11.68 -13.88
CA ALA A 7 5.62 -10.70 -14.07
C ALA A 7 6.94 -11.23 -13.51
N LYS A 8 8.07 -10.61 -13.89
CA LYS A 8 9.34 -10.80 -13.21
C LYS A 8 9.29 -10.16 -11.82
N PRO A 9 10.18 -10.56 -10.87
CA PRO A 9 10.26 -9.90 -9.56
C PRO A 9 10.62 -8.41 -9.71
N HIS A 10 9.84 -7.54 -9.07
CA HIS A 10 10.05 -6.10 -9.05
C HIS A 10 10.25 -5.54 -7.63
N ALA A 11 9.78 -6.25 -6.61
CA ALA A 11 9.89 -5.85 -5.21
C ALA A 11 11.04 -6.59 -4.52
N TYR A 12 11.72 -5.90 -3.62
CA TYR A 12 12.67 -6.52 -2.68
C TYR A 12 11.93 -7.25 -1.56
N HIS A 13 10.88 -6.63 -1.02
CA HIS A 13 10.01 -7.18 0.04
C HIS A 13 8.54 -6.99 -0.36
N GLY A 14 8.09 -7.78 -1.33
CA GLY A 14 6.72 -7.71 -1.86
C GLY A 14 5.71 -8.30 -0.90
N GLU A 15 4.68 -7.52 -0.54
CA GLU A 15 3.60 -7.90 0.38
C GLU A 15 2.26 -7.33 -0.06
N GLY A 16 1.17 -7.85 0.55
CA GLY A 16 -0.13 -7.22 0.55
C GLY A 16 -0.73 -6.98 -0.83
N VAL A 17 -0.62 -7.96 -1.75
CA VAL A 17 -1.21 -7.84 -3.08
C VAL A 17 -2.73 -7.73 -3.00
N ILE A 18 -3.30 -6.73 -3.71
CA ILE A 18 -4.73 -6.48 -3.76
C ILE A 18 -5.15 -5.98 -5.14
N TRP A 19 -6.23 -6.56 -5.66
CA TRP A 19 -6.97 -6.00 -6.78
C TRP A 19 -8.07 -5.08 -6.25
N ALA A 20 -8.25 -3.92 -6.87
CA ALA A 20 -9.44 -3.11 -6.68
C ALA A 20 -9.96 -2.64 -8.05
N ASP A 21 -11.29 -2.62 -8.18
CA ASP A 21 -11.95 -2.19 -9.40
C ASP A 21 -11.88 -0.67 -9.59
N ASP A 22 -11.61 0.06 -8.51
CA ASP A 22 -11.41 1.51 -8.54
C ASP A 22 -10.46 1.97 -7.44
N TRP A 23 -9.31 2.48 -7.84
CA TRP A 23 -8.36 3.20 -6.97
C TRP A 23 -8.61 4.72 -6.96
N GLY A 24 -9.66 5.18 -7.63
CA GLY A 24 -10.04 6.58 -7.83
C GLY A 24 -10.24 6.88 -9.31
N GLY A 25 -11.33 7.61 -9.65
CA GLY A 25 -11.64 7.99 -11.02
C GLY A 25 -11.95 6.84 -11.98
N GLY A 26 -12.34 5.67 -11.49
CA GLY A 26 -12.60 4.48 -12.32
C GLY A 26 -11.34 3.77 -12.77
N HIS A 27 -10.26 3.81 -12.00
CA HIS A 27 -8.97 3.18 -12.31
C HIS A 27 -8.84 1.80 -11.65
N PRO A 28 -9.12 0.68 -12.37
CA PRO A 28 -8.92 -0.66 -11.85
C PRO A 28 -7.45 -1.06 -11.96
N ALA A 29 -6.88 -1.63 -10.89
CA ALA A 29 -5.50 -2.11 -10.92
C ALA A 29 -5.20 -3.16 -9.85
N LEU A 30 -4.16 -3.95 -10.11
CA LEU A 30 -3.50 -4.75 -9.10
C LEU A 30 -2.37 -3.94 -8.49
N ARG A 31 -2.43 -3.75 -7.17
CA ARG A 31 -1.39 -3.06 -6.40
C ARG A 31 -0.86 -3.94 -5.29
N TYR A 32 0.36 -3.69 -4.87
CA TYR A 32 1.04 -4.34 -3.76
C TYR A 32 2.11 -3.41 -3.20
N VAL A 33 2.72 -3.77 -2.10
CA VAL A 33 3.77 -2.95 -1.50
C VAL A 33 5.14 -3.60 -1.64
N ASP A 34 6.18 -2.78 -1.80
CA ASP A 34 7.56 -3.13 -1.51
C ASP A 34 7.88 -2.55 -0.14
N MET A 35 7.63 -3.35 0.89
CA MET A 35 7.49 -2.88 2.27
C MET A 35 8.69 -2.04 2.73
N LEU A 36 9.89 -2.58 2.62
CA LEU A 36 11.11 -1.93 3.13
C LEU A 36 11.68 -0.89 2.17
N ALA A 37 11.19 -0.82 0.94
CA ALA A 37 11.47 0.29 0.03
C ALA A 37 10.53 1.48 0.26
N GLY A 38 9.44 1.27 0.99
CA GLY A 38 8.42 2.29 1.24
C GLY A 38 7.63 2.66 0.00
N ASP A 39 7.42 1.69 -0.89
CA ASP A 39 6.77 1.92 -2.19
C ASP A 39 5.46 1.13 -2.31
N VAL A 40 4.49 1.75 -2.98
CA VAL A 40 3.36 1.06 -3.60
C VAL A 40 3.72 0.78 -5.06
N LEU A 41 3.48 -0.45 -5.49
CA LEU A 41 3.69 -0.89 -6.87
C LEU A 41 2.35 -1.17 -7.54
N GLU A 42 2.18 -0.67 -8.76
CA GLU A 42 1.04 -0.99 -9.61
C GLU A 42 1.51 -1.81 -10.80
N LEU A 43 0.95 -3.02 -10.96
CA LEU A 43 1.26 -3.88 -12.09
C LEU A 43 0.62 -3.33 -13.36
N GLN A 44 1.45 -3.12 -14.39
CA GLN A 44 1.03 -2.66 -15.69
C GLN A 44 0.73 -3.83 -16.64
N PRO A 45 -0.13 -3.65 -17.65
CA PRO A 45 -0.23 -4.58 -18.75
C PRO A 45 1.16 -4.81 -19.38
N GLY A 46 1.56 -6.08 -19.51
CA GLY A 46 2.90 -6.43 -20.01
C GLY A 46 3.92 -6.80 -18.92
N GLY A 47 3.55 -6.63 -17.63
CA GLY A 47 4.33 -7.14 -16.50
C GLY A 47 5.38 -6.18 -15.93
N ASP A 48 5.45 -4.93 -16.40
CA ASP A 48 6.19 -3.87 -15.73
C ASP A 48 5.41 -3.30 -14.54
N VAL A 49 6.04 -2.47 -13.72
CA VAL A 49 5.38 -1.82 -12.58
C VAL A 49 5.62 -0.32 -12.58
N THR A 50 4.61 0.43 -12.15
CA THR A 50 4.76 1.81 -11.72
C THR A 50 5.00 1.83 -10.21
N ARG A 51 5.94 2.65 -9.73
CA ARG A 51 6.26 2.80 -8.31
C ARG A 51 5.82 4.15 -7.79
N PHE A 52 5.21 4.17 -6.62
CA PHE A 52 4.83 5.37 -5.87
C PHE A 52 5.48 5.30 -4.50
N HIS A 53 6.43 6.18 -4.24
CA HIS A 53 7.09 6.26 -2.93
C HIS A 53 6.18 6.92 -1.90
N VAL A 54 5.96 6.26 -0.77
CA VAL A 54 4.97 6.70 0.24
C VAL A 54 5.57 6.90 1.64
N GLY A 55 6.85 6.59 1.84
CA GLY A 55 7.53 6.75 3.13
C GLY A 55 8.67 5.74 3.32
N ASP A 56 9.21 5.63 4.53
CA ASP A 56 10.30 4.69 4.83
C ASP A 56 9.83 3.23 4.82
N VAL A 57 8.57 3.00 5.12
CA VAL A 57 7.92 1.68 5.10
C VAL A 57 6.51 1.82 4.50
N ALA A 58 6.13 0.88 3.64
CA ALA A 58 4.77 0.68 3.16
C ALA A 58 4.29 -0.70 3.61
N ALA A 59 3.63 -0.78 4.77
CA ALA A 59 3.28 -2.05 5.41
C ALA A 59 2.03 -2.70 4.80
N ALA A 60 1.00 -1.93 4.55
CA ALA A 60 -0.25 -2.42 3.94
C ALA A 60 -0.95 -1.30 3.16
N LEU A 61 -1.75 -1.69 2.18
CA LEU A 61 -2.46 -0.80 1.27
C LEU A 61 -3.93 -1.24 1.17
N ARG A 62 -4.87 -0.27 1.21
CA ARG A 62 -6.29 -0.55 0.91
C ARG A 62 -6.91 0.60 0.11
N PRO A 63 -7.85 0.31 -0.81
CA PRO A 63 -8.63 1.34 -1.46
C PRO A 63 -9.59 1.99 -0.45
N ARG A 64 -9.88 3.28 -0.64
CA ARG A 64 -10.84 4.04 0.18
C ARG A 64 -12.19 4.09 -0.52
N ALA A 65 -13.30 4.03 0.23
CA ALA A 65 -14.66 4.10 -0.30
C ALA A 65 -14.94 5.38 -1.10
N GLY A 66 -14.27 6.50 -0.78
CA GLY A 66 -14.38 7.77 -1.50
C GLY A 66 -13.35 7.97 -2.61
N GLY A 67 -12.69 6.91 -3.04
CA GLY A 67 -11.57 6.95 -4.00
C GLY A 67 -10.21 7.18 -3.33
N GLY A 68 -9.16 6.84 -4.05
CA GLY A 68 -7.79 6.86 -3.56
C GLY A 68 -7.44 5.69 -2.64
N ALA A 69 -6.46 5.87 -1.80
CA ALA A 69 -5.91 4.81 -0.96
C ALA A 69 -5.57 5.26 0.46
N ILE A 70 -5.50 4.30 1.36
CA ILE A 70 -4.81 4.40 2.64
C ILE A 70 -3.63 3.42 2.65
N VAL A 71 -2.47 3.90 3.08
CA VAL A 71 -1.27 3.10 3.28
C VAL A 71 -0.89 3.14 4.75
N ALA A 72 -0.67 1.99 5.36
CA ALA A 72 -0.01 1.93 6.65
C ALA A 72 1.50 2.09 6.43
N THR A 73 2.10 3.08 7.08
CA THR A 73 3.54 3.36 7.04
C THR A 73 4.27 2.67 8.19
N GLU A 74 5.44 3.13 8.59
CA GLU A 74 6.15 2.51 9.71
C GLU A 74 5.34 2.59 11.02
N ARG A 75 4.81 3.78 11.36
CA ARG A 75 4.18 4.08 12.66
C ARG A 75 2.87 4.86 12.57
N GLY A 76 2.40 5.12 11.36
CA GLY A 76 1.19 5.90 11.10
C GLY A 76 0.56 5.51 9.79
N PHE A 77 -0.16 6.44 9.20
CA PHE A 77 -0.83 6.22 7.92
C PHE A 77 -0.51 7.34 6.93
N ALA A 78 -0.62 7.02 5.66
CA ALA A 78 -0.62 7.99 4.58
C ALA A 78 -1.91 7.81 3.77
N LEU A 79 -2.57 8.91 3.46
CA LEU A 79 -3.83 8.93 2.72
C LEU A 79 -3.67 9.71 1.43
N THR A 80 -4.31 9.22 0.38
CA THR A 80 -4.40 9.94 -0.90
C THR A 80 -5.82 9.83 -1.47
N ARG A 81 -6.18 10.80 -2.32
CA ARG A 81 -7.36 10.71 -3.21
C ARG A 81 -6.93 10.52 -4.66
N SER A 82 -5.68 10.85 -4.98
CA SER A 82 -5.12 10.69 -6.32
C SER A 82 -4.69 9.26 -6.57
N VAL A 83 -4.92 8.76 -7.78
CA VAL A 83 -4.45 7.43 -8.22
C VAL A 83 -2.93 7.32 -8.26
N ASP A 84 -2.24 8.43 -8.46
CA ASP A 84 -0.78 8.55 -8.58
C ASP A 84 -0.07 8.98 -7.29
N PHE A 85 -0.81 9.09 -6.17
CA PHE A 85 -0.31 9.53 -4.87
C PHE A 85 0.22 10.97 -4.83
N ALA A 86 -0.15 11.83 -5.80
CA ALA A 86 0.33 13.21 -5.89
C ALA A 86 -0.09 14.09 -4.70
N ASP A 87 -1.19 13.74 -4.03
CA ASP A 87 -1.77 14.46 -2.88
C ASP A 87 -1.57 13.72 -1.54
N LEU A 88 -0.49 12.95 -1.41
CA LEU A 88 -0.27 12.10 -0.24
C LEU A 88 -0.14 12.92 1.05
N GLU A 89 -0.98 12.61 2.03
CA GLU A 89 -0.99 13.23 3.35
C GLU A 89 -0.67 12.19 4.44
N HIS A 90 0.34 12.47 5.26
CA HIS A 90 0.70 11.61 6.40
C HIS A 90 -0.01 12.02 7.67
N THR A 91 -0.49 11.03 8.43
CA THR A 91 -0.95 11.25 9.81
C THR A 91 0.24 11.44 10.75
N ALA A 92 -0.03 11.91 11.96
CA ALA A 92 0.97 11.82 13.03
C ALA A 92 1.32 10.35 13.33
N ASP A 93 2.56 10.11 13.72
CA ASP A 93 3.00 8.81 14.22
C ASP A 93 2.22 8.43 15.49
N LEU A 94 1.82 7.17 15.61
CA LEU A 94 1.08 6.64 16.76
C LEU A 94 1.99 6.37 17.97
N TRP A 95 3.29 6.20 17.73
CA TRP A 95 4.32 6.08 18.76
C TRP A 95 5.64 6.69 18.27
N PRO A 96 6.52 7.18 19.19
CA PRO A 96 7.76 7.82 18.79
C PRO A 96 8.75 6.83 18.18
N SER A 97 9.69 7.35 17.38
CA SER A 97 10.78 6.55 16.79
C SER A 97 11.71 5.91 17.81
N THR A 98 11.71 6.46 19.05
CA THR A 98 12.47 5.94 20.20
C THR A 98 11.74 4.87 21.00
N HIS A 99 10.56 4.44 20.54
CA HIS A 99 9.79 3.38 21.21
C HIS A 99 10.57 2.06 21.24
N GLU A 100 10.60 1.42 22.41
CA GLU A 100 11.27 0.14 22.61
C GLU A 100 10.27 -0.92 23.14
N PRO A 101 10.32 -2.15 22.60
CA PRO A 101 11.16 -2.59 21.49
C PRO A 101 10.78 -1.87 20.20
N ARG A 102 11.74 -1.74 19.26
CA ARG A 102 11.45 -1.11 17.95
C ARG A 102 10.32 -1.86 17.26
N THR A 103 9.26 -1.14 16.98
CA THR A 103 8.01 -1.69 16.44
C THR A 103 7.62 -0.95 15.17
N ARG A 104 7.07 -1.67 14.22
CA ARG A 104 6.45 -1.12 13.02
C ARG A 104 5.17 -1.89 12.69
N PHE A 105 4.29 -1.28 11.89
CA PHE A 105 3.23 -2.03 11.24
C PHE A 105 3.79 -3.09 10.30
N ASN A 106 3.06 -4.17 10.09
CA ASN A 106 3.43 -5.25 9.21
C ASN A 106 2.35 -5.56 8.17
N ASP A 107 1.17 -5.91 8.61
CA ASP A 107 0.04 -6.23 7.76
C ASP A 107 -1.26 -5.77 8.43
N GLY A 108 -2.34 -5.71 7.65
CA GLY A 108 -3.63 -5.31 8.15
C GLY A 108 -4.75 -5.58 7.16
N GLY A 109 -5.98 -5.33 7.60
CA GLY A 109 -7.16 -5.59 6.80
C GLY A 109 -8.33 -4.70 7.15
N CYS A 110 -9.32 -4.66 6.25
CA CYS A 110 -10.57 -3.97 6.49
C CYS A 110 -11.61 -4.94 7.07
N ALA A 111 -12.32 -4.49 8.10
CA ALA A 111 -13.53 -5.14 8.59
C ALA A 111 -14.72 -4.83 7.66
N PRO A 112 -15.82 -5.60 7.75
CA PRO A 112 -17.02 -5.37 6.94
C PRO A 112 -17.66 -3.99 7.12
N ASP A 113 -17.43 -3.33 8.25
CA ASP A 113 -17.91 -1.97 8.53
C ASP A 113 -17.03 -0.86 7.93
N GLY A 114 -15.93 -1.23 7.25
CA GLY A 114 -14.97 -0.31 6.65
C GLY A 114 -13.84 0.15 7.57
N SER A 115 -13.80 -0.31 8.83
CA SER A 115 -12.67 -0.04 9.73
C SER A 115 -11.39 -0.71 9.21
N PHE A 116 -10.27 0.01 9.24
CA PHE A 116 -8.96 -0.52 8.86
C PHE A 116 -8.15 -0.82 10.11
N TYR A 117 -7.74 -2.07 10.25
CA TYR A 117 -6.97 -2.59 11.38
C TYR A 117 -5.54 -2.94 10.96
N MET A 118 -4.61 -2.63 11.84
CA MET A 118 -3.18 -2.89 11.68
C MET A 118 -2.63 -3.60 12.92
#